data_4d13f9be12f6e2ce14dc67bfe750fef4
#
_entry.id   4d13f9be12f6e2ce14dc67bfe750fef4
#
_cell.length_a   1.000
_cell.length_b   1.000
_cell.length_c   1.000
_cell.angle_alpha   90.00
_cell.angle_beta   90.00
_cell.angle_gamma   90.00
#
_symmetry.space_group_name_H-M   'P 1'
#
loop_
_entity.id
_entity.type
_entity.pdbx_description
1 polymer ?
#
loop_
_entity_poly.entity_id
_entity_poly.type
_entity_poly.pdbx_seq_one_letter_code
_entity_poly.pdbx_strand_id
1 'polypeptide(L)'
;MKITIKQIAEIAGVHRSTVDKVLHNREGVSQEVRQRVQKIIDEYGYRPNPIGQALKKQDQKIKIGVILLEVDAKERILSGIKEGLSAYQSFDIELMYHTVNYPDVGEQIRLIHKMIEQKADGIILSPINSPEIVSVIDYCNGLHIPIITVNTDVKGSQRFCFIGQEGERAGRVGGRLMGEFLNGKGNVAVFTSDG
;
A
#
# COMPACT_ATOMS: atom_id res chain seq x y z
N MET A 1 -16.50 -21.69 -4.05
CA MET A 1 -17.04 -20.94 -5.22
C MET A 1 -17.02 -19.46 -4.86
N LYS A 2 -16.41 -18.57 -5.66
CA LYS A 2 -16.35 -17.13 -5.29
C LYS A 2 -17.71 -16.49 -5.56
N ILE A 3 -18.39 -16.00 -4.52
CA ILE A 3 -19.65 -15.27 -4.65
C ILE A 3 -19.44 -13.92 -5.35
N THR A 4 -20.43 -13.47 -6.13
CA THR A 4 -20.42 -12.19 -6.85
C THR A 4 -21.36 -11.17 -6.20
N ILE A 5 -21.16 -9.88 -6.45
CA ILE A 5 -22.07 -8.80 -5.98
C ILE A 5 -23.52 -9.08 -6.40
N LYS A 6 -23.74 -9.67 -7.60
CA LYS A 6 -25.07 -10.02 -8.09
C LYS A 6 -25.72 -11.07 -7.20
N GLN A 7 -24.99 -12.11 -6.85
CA GLN A 7 -25.49 -13.18 -5.98
C GLN A 7 -25.72 -12.66 -4.54
N ILE A 8 -24.85 -11.78 -4.02
CA ILE A 8 -25.09 -11.14 -2.71
C ILE A 8 -26.38 -10.32 -2.75
N ALA A 9 -26.62 -9.57 -3.82
CA ALA A 9 -27.85 -8.79 -4.00
C ALA A 9 -29.10 -9.68 -4.05
N GLU A 10 -29.04 -10.81 -4.76
CA GLU A 10 -30.10 -11.81 -4.83
C GLU A 10 -30.40 -12.44 -3.46
N ILE A 11 -29.37 -12.88 -2.73
CA ILE A 11 -29.49 -13.46 -1.37
C ILE A 11 -30.04 -12.44 -0.37
N ALA A 12 -29.58 -11.19 -0.44
CA ALA A 12 -30.02 -10.11 0.42
C ALA A 12 -31.41 -9.55 0.07
N GLY A 13 -31.98 -9.90 -1.08
CA GLY A 13 -33.24 -9.37 -1.58
C GLY A 13 -33.17 -7.85 -1.86
N VAL A 14 -32.04 -7.36 -2.39
CA VAL A 14 -31.82 -5.93 -2.65
C VAL A 14 -31.27 -5.73 -4.07
N HIS A 15 -31.32 -4.49 -4.54
CA HIS A 15 -30.68 -4.16 -5.82
C HIS A 15 -29.16 -4.14 -5.69
N ARG A 16 -28.44 -4.46 -6.78
CA ARG A 16 -26.96 -4.48 -6.84
C ARG A 16 -26.34 -3.15 -6.38
N SER A 17 -26.97 -2.01 -6.70
CA SER A 17 -26.50 -0.69 -6.24
C SER A 17 -26.56 -0.52 -4.73
N THR A 18 -27.47 -1.21 -4.04
CA THR A 18 -27.57 -1.21 -2.58
C THR A 18 -26.38 -1.96 -1.95
N VAL A 19 -26.01 -3.10 -2.53
CA VAL A 19 -24.79 -3.83 -2.11
C VAL A 19 -23.54 -2.97 -2.34
N ASP A 20 -23.45 -2.29 -3.47
CA ASP A 20 -22.33 -1.37 -3.76
C ASP A 20 -22.25 -0.21 -2.76
N LYS A 21 -23.39 0.37 -2.35
CA LYS A 21 -23.45 1.40 -1.30
C LYS A 21 -22.98 0.88 0.06
N VAL A 22 -23.34 -0.35 0.43
CA VAL A 22 -22.89 -0.98 1.68
C VAL A 22 -21.39 -1.23 1.66
N LEU A 23 -20.85 -1.81 0.57
CA LEU A 23 -19.42 -2.07 0.41
C LEU A 23 -18.54 -0.81 0.48
N HIS A 24 -19.07 0.34 0.05
CA HIS A 24 -18.36 1.62 0.03
C HIS A 24 -18.83 2.58 1.14
N ASN A 25 -19.56 2.07 2.12
CA ASN A 25 -20.12 2.83 3.25
C ASN A 25 -20.84 4.14 2.87
N ARG A 26 -21.52 4.14 1.70
CA ARG A 26 -22.28 5.30 1.21
C ARG A 26 -23.63 5.42 1.91
N GLU A 27 -24.16 6.63 1.94
CA GLU A 27 -25.47 6.94 2.48
C GLU A 27 -26.62 6.43 1.61
N GLY A 28 -27.87 6.44 2.17
CA GLY A 28 -29.08 6.04 1.47
C GLY A 28 -29.33 4.53 1.48
N VAL A 29 -28.89 3.85 2.55
CA VAL A 29 -29.23 2.45 2.88
C VAL A 29 -29.64 2.40 4.35
N SER A 30 -30.79 1.79 4.66
CA SER A 30 -31.23 1.62 6.05
C SER A 30 -30.26 0.73 6.83
N GLN A 31 -30.21 0.94 8.15
CA GLN A 31 -29.29 0.18 9.01
C GLN A 31 -29.58 -1.31 8.99
N GLU A 32 -30.83 -1.69 8.91
CA GLU A 32 -31.26 -3.10 8.80
C GLU A 32 -30.74 -3.76 7.51
N VAL A 33 -30.89 -3.09 6.37
CA VAL A 33 -30.40 -3.58 5.07
C VAL A 33 -28.87 -3.64 5.07
N ARG A 34 -28.20 -2.65 5.67
CA ARG A 34 -26.75 -2.63 5.80
C ARG A 34 -26.23 -3.83 6.57
N GLN A 35 -26.83 -4.12 7.74
CA GLN A 35 -26.45 -5.27 8.58
C GLN A 35 -26.70 -6.60 7.85
N ARG A 36 -27.82 -6.74 7.16
CA ARG A 36 -28.15 -7.95 6.41
C ARG A 36 -27.16 -8.21 5.28
N VAL A 37 -26.83 -7.17 4.50
CA VAL A 37 -25.84 -7.29 3.41
C VAL A 37 -24.44 -7.58 3.96
N GLN A 38 -24.03 -6.90 5.05
CA GLN A 38 -22.74 -7.11 5.68
C GLN A 38 -22.59 -8.55 6.19
N LYS A 39 -23.62 -9.09 6.83
CA LYS A 39 -23.62 -10.47 7.31
C LYS A 39 -23.38 -11.48 6.17
N ILE A 40 -24.00 -11.26 5.01
CA ILE A 40 -23.80 -12.13 3.83
C ILE A 40 -22.38 -11.98 3.28
N ILE A 41 -21.84 -10.75 3.23
CA ILE A 41 -20.46 -10.48 2.81
C ILE A 41 -19.48 -11.25 3.69
N ASP A 42 -19.66 -11.20 5.01
CA ASP A 42 -18.79 -11.85 6.00
C ASP A 42 -18.91 -13.38 5.95
N GLU A 43 -20.14 -13.90 5.86
CA GLU A 43 -20.44 -15.34 5.81
C GLU A 43 -19.82 -16.01 4.57
N TYR A 44 -19.91 -15.35 3.41
CA TYR A 44 -19.36 -15.89 2.15
C TYR A 44 -17.93 -15.45 1.87
N GLY A 45 -17.32 -14.66 2.77
CA GLY A 45 -15.94 -14.18 2.62
C GLY A 45 -15.74 -13.35 1.35
N TYR A 46 -16.76 -12.59 0.93
CA TYR A 46 -16.66 -11.79 -0.28
C TYR A 46 -15.63 -10.69 -0.12
N ARG A 47 -14.68 -10.67 -1.04
CA ARG A 47 -13.75 -9.55 -1.20
C ARG A 47 -13.96 -8.95 -2.59
N PRO A 48 -14.13 -7.61 -2.68
CA PRO A 48 -14.21 -6.94 -3.97
C PRO A 48 -13.04 -7.37 -4.86
N ASN A 49 -13.33 -7.74 -6.11
CA ASN A 49 -12.28 -8.09 -7.06
C ASN A 49 -11.59 -6.79 -7.53
N PRO A 50 -10.32 -6.56 -7.19
CA PRO A 50 -9.59 -5.36 -7.61
C PRO A 50 -9.57 -5.19 -9.13
N ILE A 51 -9.47 -6.31 -9.86
CA ILE A 51 -9.48 -6.34 -11.33
C ILE A 51 -10.85 -5.90 -11.87
N GLY A 52 -11.95 -6.34 -11.24
CA GLY A 52 -13.29 -5.93 -11.64
C GLY A 52 -13.62 -4.47 -11.32
N GLN A 53 -13.00 -3.91 -10.28
CA GLN A 53 -13.09 -2.48 -9.98
C GLN A 53 -12.24 -1.65 -10.96
N ALA A 54 -11.06 -2.13 -11.31
CA ALA A 54 -10.20 -1.52 -12.32
C ALA A 54 -10.85 -1.51 -13.71
N LEU A 55 -11.53 -2.60 -14.11
CA LEU A 55 -12.30 -2.65 -15.37
C LEU A 55 -13.45 -1.63 -15.44
N LYS A 56 -14.06 -1.27 -14.31
CA LYS A 56 -15.03 -0.16 -14.25
C LYS A 56 -14.41 1.23 -14.37
N LYS A 57 -13.12 1.35 -14.06
CA LYS A 57 -12.32 2.58 -14.20
C LYS A 57 -11.64 2.68 -15.58
N GLN A 58 -11.97 1.82 -16.54
CA GLN A 58 -11.31 1.76 -17.86
C GLN A 58 -11.34 3.09 -18.62
N ASP A 59 -12.26 4.00 -18.26
CA ASP A 59 -12.34 5.37 -18.78
C ASP A 59 -11.73 6.43 -17.85
N GLN A 60 -11.09 6.03 -16.73
CA GLN A 60 -10.49 6.96 -15.76
C GLN A 60 -8.99 6.69 -15.63
N LYS A 61 -8.21 7.76 -15.78
CA LYS A 61 -6.77 7.76 -15.55
C LYS A 61 -6.46 7.37 -14.10
N ILE A 62 -5.65 6.31 -13.91
CA ILE A 62 -5.21 5.87 -12.59
C ILE A 62 -3.94 6.64 -12.23
N LYS A 63 -3.93 7.32 -11.09
CA LYS A 63 -2.81 8.10 -10.61
C LYS A 63 -2.09 7.38 -9.48
N ILE A 64 -0.82 7.06 -9.66
CA ILE A 64 0.02 6.43 -8.65
C ILE A 64 1.11 7.41 -8.24
N GLY A 65 1.09 7.82 -6.96
CA GLY A 65 2.18 8.56 -6.35
C GLY A 65 3.37 7.63 -6.09
N VAL A 66 4.59 8.10 -6.39
CA VAL A 66 5.83 7.39 -6.06
C VAL A 66 6.76 8.37 -5.36
N ILE A 67 7.06 8.14 -4.09
CA ILE A 67 7.94 8.97 -3.28
C ILE A 67 9.06 8.09 -2.75
N LEU A 68 10.27 8.25 -3.28
CA LEU A 68 11.44 7.47 -2.90
C LEU A 68 12.46 8.34 -2.17
N LEU A 69 13.22 7.72 -1.26
CA LEU A 69 14.39 8.37 -0.68
C LEU A 69 15.50 8.51 -1.74
N GLU A 70 16.28 9.59 -1.64
CA GLU A 70 17.43 9.86 -2.50
C GLU A 70 18.62 8.97 -2.06
N VAL A 71 18.54 7.69 -2.44
CA VAL A 71 19.53 6.65 -2.16
C VAL A 71 19.86 5.86 -3.42
N ASP A 72 20.99 5.16 -3.45
CA ASP A 72 21.45 4.39 -4.62
C ASP A 72 20.44 3.37 -5.15
N ALA A 73 19.57 2.86 -4.28
CA ALA A 73 18.56 1.88 -4.67
C ALA A 73 17.39 2.47 -5.48
N LYS A 74 17.19 3.80 -5.45
CA LYS A 74 16.00 4.46 -6.02
C LYS A 74 15.78 4.16 -7.49
N GLU A 75 16.84 4.20 -8.30
CA GLU A 75 16.73 3.99 -9.75
C GLU A 75 16.30 2.55 -10.08
N ARG A 76 16.80 1.57 -9.31
CA ARG A 76 16.39 0.16 -9.47
C ARG A 76 14.94 -0.06 -9.07
N ILE A 77 14.50 0.57 -7.97
CA ILE A 77 13.11 0.52 -7.53
C ILE A 77 12.19 1.15 -8.58
N LEU A 78 12.52 2.34 -9.06
CA LEU A 78 11.75 3.05 -10.09
C LEU A 78 11.67 2.26 -11.40
N SER A 79 12.80 1.65 -11.81
CA SER A 79 12.85 0.78 -13.00
C SER A 79 11.93 -0.43 -12.84
N GLY A 80 11.97 -1.11 -11.68
CA GLY A 80 11.09 -2.23 -11.39
C GLY A 80 9.60 -1.85 -11.38
N ILE A 81 9.26 -0.68 -10.84
CA ILE A 81 7.88 -0.14 -10.88
C ILE A 81 7.44 0.05 -12.34
N LYS A 82 8.26 0.70 -13.17
CA LYS A 82 7.96 0.93 -14.60
C LYS A 82 7.82 -0.37 -15.38
N GLU A 83 8.70 -1.33 -15.14
CA GLU A 83 8.64 -2.65 -15.76
C GLU A 83 7.36 -3.40 -15.36
N GLY A 84 7.01 -3.40 -14.07
CA GLY A 84 5.77 -4.01 -13.59
C GLY A 84 4.53 -3.39 -14.23
N LEU A 85 4.52 -2.08 -14.46
CA LEU A 85 3.43 -1.38 -15.13
C LEU A 85 3.30 -1.72 -16.61
N SER A 86 4.38 -2.17 -17.26
CA SER A 86 4.34 -2.56 -18.68
C SER A 86 3.35 -3.70 -18.96
N ALA A 87 3.07 -4.54 -17.95
CA ALA A 87 2.05 -5.59 -18.05
C ALA A 87 0.61 -5.05 -18.00
N TYR A 88 0.41 -3.78 -17.67
CA TYR A 88 -0.88 -3.13 -17.48
C TYR A 88 -1.13 -2.01 -18.48
N GLN A 89 -0.59 -2.10 -19.69
CA GLN A 89 -0.70 -1.09 -20.76
C GLN A 89 -2.13 -0.78 -21.21
N SER A 90 -3.09 -1.66 -20.91
CA SER A 90 -4.52 -1.43 -21.17
C SER A 90 -5.16 -0.42 -20.22
N PHE A 91 -4.45 -0.01 -19.17
CA PHE A 91 -4.90 1.00 -18.22
C PHE A 91 -4.13 2.30 -18.47
N ASP A 92 -4.83 3.43 -18.44
CA ASP A 92 -4.18 4.75 -18.46
C ASP A 92 -3.62 5.05 -17.07
N ILE A 93 -2.33 4.69 -16.83
CA ILE A 93 -1.66 4.86 -15.53
C ILE A 93 -0.69 6.03 -15.62
N GLU A 94 -0.90 7.03 -14.77
CA GLU A 94 0.02 8.15 -14.56
C GLU A 94 0.87 7.92 -13.31
N LEU A 95 2.19 7.99 -13.43
CA LEU A 95 3.11 8.01 -12.30
C LEU A 95 3.48 9.45 -11.93
N MET A 96 3.19 9.83 -10.69
CA MET A 96 3.61 11.10 -10.10
C MET A 96 4.83 10.83 -9.20
N TYR A 97 6.03 11.05 -9.74
CA TYR A 97 7.28 10.68 -9.09
C TYR A 97 7.97 11.85 -8.41
N HIS A 98 8.42 11.63 -7.17
CA HIS A 98 9.23 12.57 -6.38
C HIS A 98 10.31 11.82 -5.58
N THR A 99 11.38 12.53 -5.25
CA THR A 99 12.42 12.05 -4.33
C THR A 99 12.52 12.97 -3.11
N VAL A 100 13.01 12.42 -2.01
CA VAL A 100 13.21 13.13 -0.74
C VAL A 100 14.60 12.79 -0.21
N ASN A 101 15.32 13.81 0.23
CA ASN A 101 16.58 13.62 0.95
C ASN A 101 16.31 13.12 2.37
N TYR A 102 17.07 12.12 2.81
CA TYR A 102 17.04 11.70 4.21
C TYR A 102 17.82 12.69 5.10
N PRO A 103 17.34 13.09 6.27
CA PRO A 103 16.11 12.69 6.96
C PRO A 103 14.97 13.73 6.91
N ASP A 104 14.66 14.32 5.74
CA ASP A 104 13.66 15.38 5.63
C ASP A 104 12.21 14.86 5.74
N VAL A 105 11.76 14.62 6.98
CA VAL A 105 10.39 14.17 7.30
C VAL A 105 9.35 15.19 6.83
N GLY A 106 9.64 16.50 7.01
CA GLY A 106 8.70 17.57 6.62
C GLY A 106 8.43 17.59 5.13
N GLU A 107 9.46 17.48 4.30
CA GLU A 107 9.31 17.40 2.86
C GLU A 107 8.57 16.13 2.43
N GLN A 108 8.84 14.98 3.07
CA GLN A 108 8.13 13.74 2.76
C GLN A 108 6.62 13.87 3.03
N ILE A 109 6.23 14.43 4.18
CA ILE A 109 4.82 14.70 4.52
C ILE A 109 4.19 15.64 3.50
N ARG A 110 4.87 16.73 3.15
CA ARG A 110 4.40 17.69 2.15
C ARG A 110 4.12 17.02 0.80
N LEU A 111 4.99 16.13 0.36
CA LEU A 111 4.82 15.40 -0.88
C LEU A 111 3.65 14.39 -0.81
N ILE A 112 3.43 13.72 0.32
CA ILE A 112 2.27 12.85 0.52
C ILE A 112 0.98 13.67 0.41
N HIS A 113 0.88 14.82 1.08
CA HIS A 113 -0.28 15.71 0.95
C HIS A 113 -0.49 16.18 -0.49
N LYS A 114 0.58 16.52 -1.21
CA LYS A 114 0.51 16.86 -2.64
C LYS A 114 -0.10 15.72 -3.46
N MET A 115 0.25 14.44 -3.17
CA MET A 115 -0.37 13.28 -3.85
C MET A 115 -1.87 13.20 -3.56
N ILE A 116 -2.28 13.45 -2.31
CA ILE A 116 -3.70 13.48 -1.92
C ILE A 116 -4.45 14.57 -2.70
N GLU A 117 -3.91 15.80 -2.76
CA GLU A 117 -4.51 16.92 -3.50
C GLU A 117 -4.63 16.63 -4.99
N GLN A 118 -3.65 15.94 -5.57
CA GLN A 118 -3.63 15.51 -6.97
C GLN A 118 -4.52 14.28 -7.23
N LYS A 119 -5.24 13.80 -6.19
CA LYS A 119 -6.15 12.65 -6.24
C LYS A 119 -5.45 11.36 -6.67
N ALA A 120 -4.33 11.05 -6.03
CA ALA A 120 -3.67 9.78 -6.19
C ALA A 120 -4.63 8.63 -5.79
N ASP A 121 -4.70 7.59 -6.60
CA ASP A 121 -5.45 6.36 -6.30
C ASP A 121 -4.67 5.39 -5.39
N GLY A 122 -3.35 5.59 -5.26
CA GLY A 122 -2.46 4.87 -4.36
C GLY A 122 -1.08 5.48 -4.35
N ILE A 123 -0.28 5.17 -3.32
CA ILE A 123 1.07 5.71 -3.15
C ILE A 123 2.05 4.58 -2.87
N ILE A 124 3.20 4.61 -3.57
CA ILE A 124 4.38 3.81 -3.30
C ILE A 124 5.37 4.72 -2.58
N LEU A 125 5.74 4.36 -1.35
CA LEU A 125 6.53 5.19 -0.46
C LEU A 125 7.77 4.45 0.05
N SER A 126 8.95 5.06 -0.06
CA SER A 126 10.12 4.67 0.74
C SER A 126 10.13 5.56 1.99
N PRO A 127 9.56 5.12 3.12
CA PRO A 127 9.31 5.99 4.25
C PRO A 127 10.57 6.31 5.06
N ILE A 128 10.63 7.52 5.62
CA ILE A 128 11.50 7.84 6.74
C ILE A 128 10.83 7.29 8.00
N ASN A 129 11.59 6.60 8.84
CA ASN A 129 11.06 6.02 10.07
C ASN A 129 10.81 7.11 11.12
N SER A 130 9.56 7.59 11.21
CA SER A 130 9.14 8.58 12.20
C SER A 130 7.65 8.41 12.56
N PRO A 131 7.24 8.82 13.79
CA PRO A 131 5.83 8.78 14.19
C PRO A 131 4.92 9.64 13.31
N GLU A 132 5.44 10.74 12.78
CA GLU A 132 4.69 11.64 11.90
C GLU A 132 4.37 10.96 10.56
N ILE A 133 5.31 10.17 10.03
CA ILE A 133 5.07 9.39 8.80
C ILE A 133 4.06 8.28 9.06
N VAL A 134 4.09 7.61 10.22
CA VAL A 134 3.02 6.67 10.61
C VAL A 134 1.66 7.37 10.57
N SER A 135 1.55 8.54 11.20
CA SER A 135 0.30 9.30 11.29
C SER A 135 -0.26 9.69 9.92
N VAL A 136 0.59 10.12 8.98
CA VAL A 136 0.13 10.50 7.64
C VAL A 136 -0.23 9.29 6.78
N ILE A 137 0.42 8.13 6.98
CA ILE A 137 0.01 6.87 6.33
C ILE A 137 -1.38 6.44 6.82
N ASP A 138 -1.62 6.53 8.12
CA ASP A 138 -2.93 6.20 8.73
C ASP A 138 -4.03 7.16 8.24
N TYR A 139 -3.70 8.44 8.08
CA TYR A 139 -4.60 9.42 7.47
C TYR A 139 -4.95 9.06 6.02
N CYS A 140 -3.97 8.67 5.18
CA CYS A 140 -4.22 8.21 3.82
C CYS A 140 -5.12 6.97 3.78
N ASN A 141 -4.91 6.02 4.70
CA ASN A 141 -5.78 4.84 4.82
C ASN A 141 -7.23 5.24 5.14
N GLY A 142 -7.43 6.22 6.02
CA GLY A 142 -8.75 6.81 6.31
C GLY A 142 -9.42 7.45 5.08
N LEU A 143 -8.65 7.97 4.15
CA LEU A 143 -9.11 8.50 2.86
C LEU A 143 -9.28 7.40 1.78
N HIS A 144 -9.04 6.13 2.10
CA HIS A 144 -9.03 5.00 1.17
C HIS A 144 -7.96 5.10 0.07
N ILE A 145 -6.85 5.79 0.35
CA ILE A 145 -5.66 5.83 -0.50
C ILE A 145 -4.66 4.80 0.03
N PRO A 146 -4.52 3.62 -0.59
CA PRO A 146 -3.59 2.60 -0.11
C PRO A 146 -2.15 3.07 -0.27
N ILE A 147 -1.33 2.81 0.75
CA ILE A 147 0.11 3.04 0.71
C ILE A 147 0.83 1.70 0.75
N ILE A 148 1.72 1.47 -0.21
CA ILE A 148 2.70 0.39 -0.21
C ILE A 148 4.04 0.98 0.18
N THR A 149 4.69 0.44 1.24
CA THR A 149 6.05 0.82 1.59
C THR A 149 7.07 -0.06 0.86
N VAL A 150 8.17 0.55 0.39
CA VAL A 150 9.23 -0.14 -0.35
C VAL A 150 10.61 0.21 0.20
N ASN A 151 11.53 -0.75 0.18
CA ASN A 151 12.92 -0.64 0.65
C ASN A 151 13.04 -0.40 2.16
N THR A 152 12.47 0.65 2.69
CA THR A 152 12.33 0.97 4.12
C THR A 152 10.89 0.78 4.57
N ASP A 153 10.67 0.61 5.87
CA ASP A 153 9.35 0.36 6.44
C ASP A 153 9.11 1.15 7.73
N VAL A 154 7.86 1.44 8.04
CA VAL A 154 7.39 2.00 9.31
C VAL A 154 6.39 1.03 9.94
N LYS A 155 6.86 0.32 10.95
CA LYS A 155 6.04 -0.63 11.70
C LYS A 155 4.93 0.09 12.46
N GLY A 156 3.78 -0.55 12.59
CA GLY A 156 2.64 0.01 13.32
C GLY A 156 1.73 0.92 12.49
N SER A 157 2.11 1.29 11.26
CA SER A 157 1.26 2.05 10.34
C SER A 157 0.21 1.18 9.67
N GLN A 158 -0.86 1.81 9.20
CA GLN A 158 -1.96 1.18 8.41
C GLN A 158 -1.62 1.06 6.92
N ARG A 159 -0.34 0.91 6.57
CA ARG A 159 0.07 0.65 5.20
C ARG A 159 -0.56 -0.64 4.67
N PHE A 160 -0.79 -0.70 3.36
CA PHE A 160 -1.38 -1.89 2.73
C PHE A 160 -0.44 -3.10 2.79
N CYS A 161 0.84 -2.92 2.45
CA CYS A 161 1.90 -3.93 2.59
C CYS A 161 3.28 -3.28 2.53
N PHE A 162 4.31 -4.05 2.93
CA PHE A 162 5.71 -3.73 2.76
C PHE A 162 6.35 -4.65 1.73
N ILE A 163 7.15 -4.07 0.84
CA ILE A 163 7.97 -4.78 -0.15
C ILE A 163 9.42 -4.39 0.08
N GLY A 164 10.20 -5.30 0.65
CA GLY A 164 11.60 -5.06 0.97
C GLY A 164 12.27 -6.25 1.63
N GLN A 165 13.50 -6.03 2.04
CA GLN A 165 14.28 -7.03 2.75
C GLN A 165 13.86 -7.07 4.23
N GLU A 166 13.71 -8.27 4.79
CA GLU A 166 13.51 -8.45 6.22
C GLU A 166 14.85 -8.23 6.95
N GLY A 167 15.03 -7.03 7.51
CA GLY A 167 16.31 -6.59 8.10
C GLY A 167 16.81 -7.49 9.23
N GLU A 168 15.90 -7.97 10.10
CA GLU A 168 16.26 -8.87 11.20
C GLU A 168 16.83 -10.20 10.68
N ARG A 169 16.22 -10.78 9.66
CA ARG A 169 16.70 -12.01 9.02
C ARG A 169 18.05 -11.80 8.33
N ALA A 170 18.20 -10.67 7.64
CA ALA A 170 19.48 -10.29 7.01
C ALA A 170 20.58 -10.13 8.04
N GLY A 171 20.30 -9.45 9.16
CA GLY A 171 21.23 -9.30 10.28
C GLY A 171 21.65 -10.63 10.92
N ARG A 172 20.70 -11.56 11.12
CA ARG A 172 21.00 -12.91 11.64
C ARG A 172 21.94 -13.69 10.69
N VAL A 173 21.70 -13.61 9.37
CA VAL A 173 22.56 -14.26 8.37
C VAL A 173 23.96 -13.65 8.42
N GLY A 174 24.08 -12.31 8.42
CA GLY A 174 25.37 -11.63 8.53
C GLY A 174 26.13 -12.00 9.80
N GLY A 175 25.45 -11.97 10.96
CA GLY A 175 26.04 -12.36 12.25
C GLY A 175 26.53 -13.82 12.26
N ARG A 176 25.75 -14.74 11.69
CA ARG A 176 26.15 -16.15 11.59
C ARG A 176 27.39 -16.34 10.70
N LEU A 177 27.39 -15.75 9.51
CA LEU A 177 28.54 -15.83 8.61
C LEU A 177 29.81 -15.26 9.24
N MET A 178 29.69 -14.12 9.95
CA MET A 178 30.82 -13.53 10.65
C MET A 178 31.34 -14.43 11.76
N GLY A 179 30.45 -15.08 12.54
CA GLY A 179 30.82 -16.06 13.54
C GLY A 179 31.59 -17.27 12.98
N GLU A 180 31.15 -17.78 11.81
CA GLU A 180 31.81 -18.88 11.09
C GLU A 180 33.18 -18.46 10.55
N PHE A 181 33.33 -17.27 9.94
CA PHE A 181 34.60 -16.75 9.42
C PHE A 181 35.64 -16.53 10.55
N LEU A 182 35.18 -16.17 11.71
CA LEU A 182 36.08 -15.94 12.90
C LEU A 182 36.27 -17.19 13.75
N ASN A 183 35.74 -18.36 13.37
CA ASN A 183 35.73 -19.57 14.20
C ASN A 183 35.24 -19.30 15.64
N GLY A 184 34.23 -18.42 15.78
CA GLY A 184 33.60 -18.06 17.04
C GLY A 184 34.46 -17.17 17.97
N LYS A 185 35.61 -16.65 17.53
CA LYS A 185 36.49 -15.78 18.32
C LYS A 185 36.97 -14.60 17.47
N GLY A 186 36.80 -13.39 18.00
CA GLY A 186 37.25 -12.17 17.33
C GLY A 186 36.48 -10.94 17.74
N ASN A 187 36.96 -9.78 17.31
CA ASN A 187 36.28 -8.50 17.47
C ASN A 187 35.53 -8.18 16.16
N VAL A 188 34.27 -7.79 16.27
CA VAL A 188 33.43 -7.42 15.15
C VAL A 188 32.98 -5.97 15.32
N ALA A 189 33.21 -5.14 14.30
CA ALA A 189 32.62 -3.81 14.21
C ALA A 189 31.37 -3.85 13.32
N VAL A 190 30.28 -3.31 13.81
CA VAL A 190 29.02 -3.18 13.04
C VAL A 190 28.79 -1.69 12.77
N PHE A 191 28.68 -1.33 11.50
CA PHE A 191 28.33 0.01 11.06
C PHE A 191 26.88 0.01 10.62
N THR A 192 26.09 0.89 11.21
CA THR A 192 24.69 1.10 10.84
C THR A 192 24.50 2.56 10.46
N SER A 193 23.64 2.85 9.49
CA SER A 193 23.09 4.19 9.34
C SER A 193 22.05 4.34 10.46
N ASP A 194 22.18 5.37 11.27
CA ASP A 194 21.15 5.70 12.26
C ASP A 194 19.84 5.97 11.52
N GLY A 195 18.85 5.12 11.80
CA GLY A 195 17.48 5.26 11.36
C GLY A 195 16.64 5.83 12.48
#